data_eb8efb34cfb8e7fd0184c664fbb4dd1a
#
_entry.id   eb8efb34cfb8e7fd0184c664fbb4dd1a
#
_cell.length_a   1.000
_cell.length_b   1.000
_cell.length_c   1.000
_cell.angle_alpha   90.00
_cell.angle_beta   90.00
_cell.angle_gamma   90.00
#
_symmetry.space_group_name_H-M   'P 1'
#
loop_
_entity.id
_entity.type
_entity.pdbx_description
1 polymer ?
#
loop_
_entity_poly.entity_id
_entity_poly.type
_entity_poly.pdbx_seq_one_letter_code
_entity_poly.pdbx_strand_id
1 'polypeptide(L)'
;IAADLMTEEEIALISDMRPGLIQLEIGVQSTNEKTLEAINRKTDIEKIAEITEKIHHGGNIHQHLDLIAGLPYENYESFKRSFDQVYAMKPDQFQLGFLKVLYGSMMKENSEKYGMAYSGRAPYEVLKTNWVSFDDILKLKEVEAVVEIYYNSFQFENTIRKLSELYESPFELYEQLGSFYQRHSENGEKHSRVKRYELLL
;
A
#
# COMPACT_ATOMS: atom_id res chain seq x y z
N ILE A 1 4.50 -11.31 8.07
CA ILE A 1 5.82 -11.52 8.66
C ILE A 1 6.57 -10.20 8.85
N ALA A 2 7.61 -10.19 9.70
CA ALA A 2 8.60 -9.14 9.81
C ALA A 2 9.80 -9.56 8.93
N ALA A 3 9.79 -9.16 7.68
CA ALA A 3 10.77 -9.64 6.69
C ALA A 3 12.21 -9.22 7.03
N ASP A 4 12.38 -8.05 7.67
CA ASP A 4 13.65 -7.54 8.15
C ASP A 4 14.33 -8.41 9.24
N LEU A 5 13.59 -9.35 9.83
CA LEU A 5 14.13 -10.31 10.81
C LEU A 5 14.50 -11.67 10.17
N MET A 6 14.21 -11.89 8.89
CA MET A 6 14.53 -13.15 8.23
C MET A 6 16.04 -13.37 8.12
N THR A 7 16.46 -14.61 8.34
CA THR A 7 17.83 -15.05 8.19
C THR A 7 18.10 -15.57 6.78
N GLU A 8 19.37 -15.63 6.38
CA GLU A 8 19.76 -16.21 5.08
C GLU A 8 19.35 -17.70 4.96
N GLU A 9 19.34 -18.43 6.08
CA GLU A 9 18.91 -19.84 6.13
C GLU A 9 17.41 -19.98 5.84
N GLU A 10 16.58 -19.08 6.40
CA GLU A 10 15.13 -19.05 6.13
C GLU A 10 14.85 -18.67 4.68
N ILE A 11 15.57 -17.68 4.14
CA ILE A 11 15.45 -17.28 2.74
C ILE A 11 15.83 -18.44 1.82
N ALA A 12 16.94 -19.12 2.10
CA ALA A 12 17.36 -20.29 1.32
C ALA A 12 16.30 -21.40 1.37
N LEU A 13 15.76 -21.68 2.57
CA LEU A 13 14.73 -22.70 2.75
C LEU A 13 13.48 -22.42 1.91
N ILE A 14 12.96 -21.18 1.94
CA ILE A 14 11.75 -20.84 1.18
C ILE A 14 12.02 -20.79 -0.33
N SER A 15 13.26 -20.47 -0.75
CA SER A 15 13.66 -20.45 -2.15
C SER A 15 13.67 -21.85 -2.79
N ASP A 16 13.87 -22.91 -2.00
CA ASP A 16 13.82 -24.30 -2.46
C ASP A 16 12.39 -24.87 -2.49
N MET A 17 11.40 -24.15 -2.02
CA MET A 17 10.01 -24.60 -2.01
C MET A 17 9.40 -24.58 -3.41
N ARG A 18 8.45 -25.48 -3.66
CA ARG A 18 7.71 -25.47 -4.93
C ARG A 18 6.91 -24.17 -5.09
N PRO A 19 6.81 -23.61 -6.31
CA PRO A 19 6.02 -22.41 -6.56
C PRO A 19 4.57 -22.52 -6.04
N GLY A 20 4.09 -21.46 -5.41
CA GLY A 20 2.73 -21.35 -4.88
C GLY A 20 2.47 -22.16 -3.60
N LEU A 21 3.50 -22.68 -2.93
CA LEU A 21 3.33 -23.38 -1.66
C LEU A 21 3.01 -22.44 -0.51
N ILE A 22 3.68 -21.27 -0.49
CA ILE A 22 3.49 -20.22 0.50
C ILE A 22 3.37 -18.87 -0.19
N GLN A 23 2.76 -17.94 0.53
CA GLN A 23 2.66 -16.52 0.21
C GLN A 23 3.15 -15.74 1.43
N LEU A 24 3.86 -14.66 1.22
CA LEU A 24 4.35 -13.81 2.31
C LEU A 24 3.53 -12.52 2.38
N GLU A 25 2.97 -12.26 3.55
CA GLU A 25 2.33 -11.00 3.92
C GLU A 25 3.36 -10.16 4.70
N ILE A 26 3.90 -9.13 4.06
CA ILE A 26 4.98 -8.28 4.60
C ILE A 26 4.40 -6.93 4.96
N GLY A 27 4.13 -6.72 6.25
CA GLY A 27 3.61 -5.47 6.75
C GLY A 27 4.67 -4.38 6.82
N VAL A 28 4.79 -3.53 5.81
CA VAL A 28 5.65 -2.34 5.86
C VAL A 28 5.00 -1.26 6.71
N GLN A 29 3.72 -1.03 6.54
CA GLN A 29 2.85 -0.07 7.23
C GLN A 29 3.13 1.39 6.83
N SER A 30 4.37 1.85 6.92
CA SER A 30 4.91 3.14 6.55
C SER A 30 6.42 3.05 6.41
N THR A 31 7.03 3.99 5.69
CA THR A 31 8.48 4.17 5.66
C THR A 31 8.94 5.40 6.47
N ASN A 32 8.00 6.11 7.12
CA ASN A 32 8.29 7.26 7.95
C ASN A 32 8.70 6.81 9.35
N GLU A 33 9.93 7.08 9.74
CA GLU A 33 10.50 6.69 11.04
C GLU A 33 9.64 7.13 12.23
N LYS A 34 9.13 8.39 12.22
CA LYS A 34 8.29 8.91 13.31
C LYS A 34 6.96 8.16 13.40
N THR A 35 6.43 7.75 12.26
CA THR A 35 5.21 6.94 12.19
C THR A 35 5.46 5.56 12.75
N LEU A 36 6.55 4.90 12.33
CA LEU A 36 6.95 3.59 12.84
C LEU A 36 7.17 3.60 14.35
N GLU A 37 7.87 4.61 14.86
CA GLU A 37 8.03 4.82 16.30
C GLU A 37 6.67 4.96 17.02
N ALA A 38 5.76 5.78 16.47
CA ALA A 38 4.46 6.04 17.08
C ALA A 38 3.54 4.81 17.14
N ILE A 39 3.70 3.87 16.21
CA ILE A 39 2.98 2.59 16.22
C ILE A 39 3.77 1.47 16.91
N ASN A 40 4.86 1.84 17.59
CA ASN A 40 5.76 0.93 18.33
C ASN A 40 6.34 -0.19 17.44
N ARG A 41 6.73 0.17 16.22
CA ARG A 41 7.30 -0.74 15.25
C ARG A 41 8.77 -0.39 14.94
N LYS A 42 9.63 -1.38 15.01
CA LYS A 42 11.02 -1.27 14.56
C LYS A 42 11.12 -2.00 13.24
N THR A 43 11.27 -1.27 12.17
CA THR A 43 11.32 -1.81 10.82
C THR A 43 12.52 -1.22 10.08
N ASP A 44 13.34 -2.08 9.53
CA ASP A 44 14.44 -1.71 8.65
C ASP A 44 13.98 -1.81 7.20
N ILE A 45 13.65 -0.67 6.60
CA ILE A 45 13.08 -0.59 5.25
C ILE A 45 14.10 -1.02 4.20
N GLU A 46 15.37 -0.68 4.37
CA GLU A 46 16.43 -1.06 3.44
C GLU A 46 16.60 -2.59 3.43
N LYS A 47 16.60 -3.20 4.61
CA LYS A 47 16.68 -4.65 4.74
C LYS A 47 15.43 -5.36 4.19
N ILE A 48 14.23 -4.78 4.37
CA ILE A 48 13.02 -5.32 3.72
C ILE A 48 13.20 -5.32 2.21
N ALA A 49 13.67 -4.22 1.61
CA ALA A 49 13.88 -4.12 0.18
C ALA A 49 14.88 -5.17 -0.32
N GLU A 50 16.02 -5.35 0.36
CA GLU A 50 17.00 -6.38 0.03
C GLU A 50 16.41 -7.80 0.09
N ILE A 51 15.67 -8.12 1.14
CA ILE A 51 15.07 -9.45 1.32
C ILE A 51 13.98 -9.70 0.29
N THR A 52 13.13 -8.69 0.04
CA THR A 52 12.08 -8.76 -0.98
C THR A 52 12.69 -9.04 -2.36
N GLU A 53 13.79 -8.37 -2.71
CA GLU A 53 14.49 -8.59 -3.96
C GLU A 53 15.10 -10.00 -4.04
N LYS A 54 15.73 -10.48 -2.97
CA LYS A 54 16.29 -11.86 -2.91
C LYS A 54 15.20 -12.91 -3.15
N ILE A 55 14.06 -12.76 -2.48
CA ILE A 55 12.92 -13.69 -2.62
C ILE A 55 12.33 -13.59 -4.03
N HIS A 56 12.22 -12.39 -4.59
CA HIS A 56 11.71 -12.18 -5.95
C HIS A 56 12.55 -12.90 -7.01
N HIS A 57 13.88 -12.94 -6.85
CA HIS A 57 14.77 -13.68 -7.75
C HIS A 57 14.50 -15.20 -7.76
N GLY A 58 14.00 -15.76 -6.66
CA GLY A 58 13.59 -17.16 -6.59
C GLY A 58 12.35 -17.49 -7.44
N GLY A 59 11.48 -16.52 -7.66
CA GLY A 59 10.30 -16.60 -8.53
C GLY A 59 9.23 -17.62 -8.08
N ASN A 60 9.31 -18.11 -6.86
CA ASN A 60 8.44 -19.17 -6.34
C ASN A 60 7.51 -18.73 -5.20
N ILE A 61 7.75 -17.55 -4.63
CA ILE A 61 7.02 -16.98 -3.49
C ILE A 61 6.28 -15.74 -3.93
N HIS A 62 4.98 -15.71 -3.69
CA HIS A 62 4.13 -14.55 -3.91
C HIS A 62 4.25 -13.59 -2.71
N GLN A 63 4.63 -12.34 -2.95
CA GLN A 63 4.92 -11.36 -1.92
C GLN A 63 3.86 -10.27 -1.92
N HIS A 64 3.15 -10.10 -0.80
CA HIS A 64 2.27 -8.97 -0.54
C HIS A 64 2.98 -7.97 0.37
N LEU A 65 3.03 -6.72 -0.05
CA LEU A 65 3.51 -5.61 0.77
C LEU A 65 2.35 -4.66 1.04
N ASP A 66 2.22 -4.20 2.28
CA ASP A 66 1.12 -3.33 2.68
C ASP A 66 1.60 -2.01 3.32
N LEU A 67 0.87 -0.95 2.99
CA LEU A 67 0.93 0.35 3.65
C LEU A 67 -0.40 0.65 4.33
N ILE A 68 -0.37 1.45 5.41
CA ILE A 68 -1.57 1.87 6.13
C ILE A 68 -1.68 3.40 6.12
N ALA A 69 -2.68 3.92 5.46
CA ALA A 69 -3.02 5.33 5.48
C ALA A 69 -3.69 5.74 6.81
N GLY A 70 -3.41 6.97 7.27
CA GLY A 70 -3.99 7.53 8.48
C GLY A 70 -3.26 7.17 9.77
N LEU A 71 -2.04 6.68 9.69
CA LEU A 71 -1.16 6.49 10.84
C LEU A 71 -0.71 7.83 11.43
N PRO A 72 -0.36 7.89 12.74
CA PRO A 72 0.19 9.09 13.36
C PRO A 72 1.47 9.57 12.69
N TYR A 73 1.65 10.89 12.60
CA TYR A 73 2.82 11.57 12.01
C TYR A 73 3.03 11.36 10.52
N GLU A 74 2.10 10.69 9.83
CA GLU A 74 2.13 10.52 8.38
C GLU A 74 1.11 11.42 7.70
N ASN A 75 1.61 12.44 7.01
CA ASN A 75 0.78 13.30 6.17
C ASN A 75 0.74 12.77 4.73
N TYR A 76 -0.06 13.41 3.89
CA TYR A 76 -0.25 13.01 2.50
C TYR A 76 1.07 12.86 1.73
N GLU A 77 1.97 13.87 1.83
CA GLU A 77 3.26 13.84 1.15
C GLU A 77 4.22 12.76 1.70
N SER A 78 4.13 12.45 3.00
CA SER A 78 4.88 11.33 3.58
C SER A 78 4.36 9.99 3.06
N PHE A 79 3.04 9.83 2.97
CA PHE A 79 2.44 8.63 2.42
C PHE A 79 2.80 8.42 0.94
N LYS A 80 2.85 9.49 0.12
CA LYS A 80 3.33 9.43 -1.27
C LYS A 80 4.74 8.84 -1.33
N ARG A 81 5.66 9.31 -0.47
CA ARG A 81 7.02 8.77 -0.41
C ARG A 81 7.05 7.29 0.01
N SER A 82 6.23 6.93 1.00
CA SER A 82 6.11 5.52 1.43
C SER A 82 5.60 4.64 0.29
N PHE A 83 4.61 5.14 -0.47
CA PHE A 83 4.08 4.45 -1.64
C PHE A 83 5.16 4.21 -2.69
N ASP A 84 5.90 5.26 -3.09
CA ASP A 84 6.92 5.15 -4.13
C ASP A 84 8.05 4.21 -3.73
N GLN A 85 8.47 4.22 -2.46
CA GLN A 85 9.48 3.31 -1.93
C GLN A 85 9.03 1.85 -1.96
N VAL A 86 7.80 1.55 -1.53
CA VAL A 86 7.26 0.19 -1.56
C VAL A 86 6.98 -0.26 -2.99
N TYR A 87 6.48 0.62 -3.84
CA TYR A 87 6.30 0.33 -5.27
C TYR A 87 7.62 -0.06 -5.97
N ALA A 88 8.72 0.57 -5.60
CA ALA A 88 10.05 0.24 -6.12
C ALA A 88 10.54 -1.15 -5.72
N MET A 89 10.02 -1.73 -4.63
CA MET A 89 10.29 -3.12 -4.22
C MET A 89 9.59 -4.16 -5.10
N LYS A 90 8.67 -3.73 -5.99
CA LYS A 90 7.93 -4.57 -6.96
C LYS A 90 7.21 -5.75 -6.31
N PRO A 91 6.35 -5.53 -5.31
CA PRO A 91 5.57 -6.61 -4.74
C PRO A 91 4.68 -7.28 -5.79
N ASP A 92 4.40 -8.56 -5.63
CA ASP A 92 3.40 -9.24 -6.48
C ASP A 92 1.98 -8.69 -6.18
N GLN A 93 1.71 -8.31 -4.94
CA GLN A 93 0.52 -7.56 -4.57
C GLN A 93 0.87 -6.38 -3.68
N PHE A 94 0.39 -5.21 -4.04
CA PHE A 94 0.57 -3.98 -3.29
C PHE A 94 -0.75 -3.57 -2.64
N GLN A 95 -0.82 -3.71 -1.33
CA GLN A 95 -2.05 -3.44 -0.57
C GLN A 95 -1.98 -2.09 0.12
N LEU A 96 -2.95 -1.24 -0.15
CA LEU A 96 -3.17 0.00 0.59
C LEU A 96 -4.30 -0.20 1.58
N GLY A 97 -3.97 -0.17 2.87
CA GLY A 97 -4.94 -0.26 3.97
C GLY A 97 -5.25 1.10 4.57
N PHE A 98 -6.31 1.15 5.37
CA PHE A 98 -6.68 2.33 6.16
C PHE A 98 -6.74 1.95 7.63
N LEU A 99 -6.18 2.80 8.49
CA LEU A 99 -6.12 2.56 9.92
C LEU A 99 -7.50 2.25 10.50
N LYS A 100 -7.61 1.14 11.22
CA LYS A 100 -8.80 0.75 11.98
C LYS A 100 -8.57 1.03 13.46
N VAL A 101 -9.37 1.92 14.02
CA VAL A 101 -9.26 2.36 15.43
C VAL A 101 -10.05 1.40 16.32
N LEU A 102 -9.46 0.24 16.55
CA LEU A 102 -10.12 -0.88 17.26
C LEU A 102 -10.13 -0.66 18.77
N TYR A 103 -11.20 -1.09 19.44
CA TYR A 103 -11.30 -1.08 20.90
C TYR A 103 -10.15 -1.89 21.54
N GLY A 104 -9.58 -1.34 22.63
CA GLY A 104 -8.44 -1.95 23.32
C GLY A 104 -7.10 -1.79 22.62
N SER A 105 -7.04 -1.09 21.48
CA SER A 105 -5.77 -0.80 20.81
C SER A 105 -5.17 0.51 21.32
N MET A 106 -3.85 0.60 21.25
CA MET A 106 -3.09 1.83 21.55
C MET A 106 -3.57 3.02 20.68
N MET A 107 -3.97 2.77 19.44
CA MET A 107 -4.53 3.79 18.55
C MET A 107 -5.85 4.36 19.08
N LYS A 108 -6.71 3.51 19.66
CA LYS A 108 -7.94 3.95 20.31
C LYS A 108 -7.68 4.77 21.56
N GLU A 109 -6.75 4.34 22.41
CA GLU A 109 -6.38 5.03 23.64
C GLU A 109 -5.78 6.42 23.37
N ASN A 110 -5.00 6.54 22.29
CA ASN A 110 -4.37 7.80 21.89
C ASN A 110 -5.17 8.59 20.82
N SER A 111 -6.40 8.19 20.50
CA SER A 111 -7.17 8.79 19.40
C SER A 111 -7.38 10.31 19.55
N GLU A 112 -7.63 10.79 20.78
CA GLU A 112 -7.75 12.23 21.05
C GLU A 112 -6.41 12.96 20.85
N LYS A 113 -5.31 12.41 21.35
CA LYS A 113 -3.95 12.95 21.18
C LYS A 113 -3.58 13.12 19.71
N TYR A 114 -3.98 12.15 18.89
CA TYR A 114 -3.69 12.14 17.45
C TYR A 114 -4.77 12.82 16.60
N GLY A 115 -5.79 13.43 17.23
CA GLY A 115 -6.89 14.12 16.56
C GLY A 115 -7.68 13.22 15.61
N MET A 116 -7.79 11.93 15.93
CA MET A 116 -8.44 10.94 15.07
C MET A 116 -9.95 11.08 15.10
N ALA A 117 -10.57 11.30 13.95
CA ALA A 117 -11.96 10.96 13.72
C ALA A 117 -12.02 9.64 12.95
N TYR A 118 -12.93 8.76 13.33
CA TYR A 118 -13.09 7.44 12.70
C TYR A 118 -14.57 7.02 12.73
N SER A 119 -14.92 6.05 11.89
CA SER A 119 -16.28 5.49 11.82
C SER A 119 -16.71 4.91 13.16
N GLY A 120 -17.89 5.26 13.61
CA GLY A 120 -18.51 4.65 14.81
C GLY A 120 -19.01 3.21 14.60
N ARG A 121 -18.92 2.69 13.37
CA ARG A 121 -19.33 1.33 12.99
C ARG A 121 -18.13 0.56 12.46
N ALA A 122 -18.17 -0.77 12.60
CA ALA A 122 -17.15 -1.62 11.99
C ALA A 122 -16.99 -1.29 10.49
N PRO A 123 -15.77 -1.23 9.97
CA PRO A 123 -14.50 -1.63 10.59
C PRO A 123 -13.79 -0.56 11.43
N TYR A 124 -14.46 0.51 11.87
CA TYR A 124 -13.90 1.61 12.68
C TYR A 124 -12.76 2.34 11.98
N GLU A 125 -12.90 2.52 10.70
CA GLU A 125 -11.88 3.10 9.83
C GLU A 125 -11.67 4.58 10.11
N VAL A 126 -10.41 5.01 10.06
CA VAL A 126 -10.02 6.42 10.22
C VAL A 126 -10.62 7.28 9.11
N LEU A 127 -11.07 8.48 9.48
CA LEU A 127 -11.60 9.49 8.56
C LEU A 127 -10.67 10.70 8.45
N LYS A 128 -9.97 11.03 9.52
CA LYS A 128 -8.91 12.08 9.55
C LYS A 128 -8.05 11.93 10.78
N THR A 129 -6.87 12.56 10.75
CA THR A 129 -5.97 12.72 11.91
C THR A 129 -5.44 14.15 11.97
N ASN A 130 -4.51 14.44 12.88
CA ASN A 130 -3.82 15.74 12.90
C ASN A 130 -2.94 15.98 11.64
N TRP A 131 -2.62 14.95 10.89
CA TRP A 131 -1.66 15.00 9.76
C TRP A 131 -2.31 14.76 8.40
N VAL A 132 -3.44 14.07 8.35
CA VAL A 132 -4.16 13.77 7.11
C VAL A 132 -5.62 14.21 7.26
N SER A 133 -6.11 14.99 6.30
CA SER A 133 -7.48 15.45 6.25
C SER A 133 -8.45 14.37 5.77
N PHE A 134 -9.75 14.63 5.88
CA PHE A 134 -10.77 13.76 5.32
C PHE A 134 -10.67 13.68 3.78
N ASP A 135 -10.42 14.81 3.14
CA ASP A 135 -10.27 14.87 1.68
C ASP A 135 -9.02 14.09 1.21
N ASP A 136 -7.93 14.12 1.99
CA ASP A 136 -6.74 13.30 1.69
C ASP A 136 -7.06 11.81 1.82
N ILE A 137 -7.81 11.40 2.84
CA ILE A 137 -8.25 10.00 2.98
C ILE A 137 -9.10 9.58 1.78
N LEU A 138 -10.01 10.44 1.30
CA LEU A 138 -10.81 10.13 0.11
C LEU A 138 -9.93 9.97 -1.15
N LYS A 139 -8.94 10.85 -1.36
CA LYS A 139 -7.99 10.71 -2.48
C LYS A 139 -7.18 9.41 -2.38
N LEU A 140 -6.72 9.05 -1.17
CA LEU A 140 -5.99 7.79 -0.99
C LEU A 140 -6.87 6.56 -1.27
N LYS A 141 -8.18 6.62 -1.02
CA LYS A 141 -9.13 5.57 -1.42
C LYS A 141 -9.28 5.48 -2.94
N GLU A 142 -9.26 6.62 -3.62
CA GLU A 142 -9.26 6.62 -5.10
C GLU A 142 -7.98 5.97 -5.65
N VAL A 143 -6.82 6.27 -5.03
CA VAL A 143 -5.54 5.63 -5.37
C VAL A 143 -5.59 4.12 -5.11
N GLU A 144 -6.07 3.70 -3.95
CA GLU A 144 -6.23 2.28 -3.60
C GLU A 144 -7.08 1.54 -4.65
N ALA A 145 -8.23 2.10 -5.01
CA ALA A 145 -9.13 1.50 -5.98
C ALA A 145 -8.48 1.28 -7.36
N VAL A 146 -7.65 2.23 -7.83
CA VAL A 146 -6.97 2.08 -9.13
C VAL A 146 -5.70 1.22 -9.03
N VAL A 147 -5.04 1.12 -7.89
CA VAL A 147 -3.97 0.13 -7.64
C VAL A 147 -4.54 -1.29 -7.75
N GLU A 148 -5.69 -1.57 -7.16
CA GLU A 148 -6.37 -2.87 -7.28
C GLU A 148 -6.70 -3.20 -8.75
N ILE A 149 -7.13 -2.21 -9.52
CA ILE A 149 -7.51 -2.42 -10.93
C ILE A 149 -6.29 -2.61 -11.83
N TYR A 150 -5.26 -1.78 -11.68
CA TYR A 150 -4.19 -1.66 -12.66
C TYR A 150 -2.88 -2.30 -12.25
N TYR A 151 -2.59 -2.39 -10.96
CA TYR A 151 -1.42 -3.08 -10.43
C TYR A 151 -1.75 -4.55 -10.08
N ASN A 152 -2.61 -4.75 -9.08
CA ASN A 152 -2.87 -6.06 -8.48
C ASN A 152 -3.57 -7.06 -9.42
N SER A 153 -4.23 -6.58 -10.48
CA SER A 153 -4.88 -7.47 -11.45
C SER A 153 -3.92 -8.16 -12.43
N PHE A 154 -2.69 -7.72 -12.54
CA PHE A 154 -1.68 -8.17 -13.54
C PHE A 154 -2.11 -8.03 -15.01
N GLN A 155 -3.23 -7.35 -15.27
CA GLN A 155 -3.77 -7.25 -16.63
C GLN A 155 -3.18 -6.11 -17.45
N PHE A 156 -2.53 -5.14 -16.79
CA PHE A 156 -2.11 -3.86 -17.38
C PHE A 156 -0.61 -3.57 -17.21
N GLU A 157 0.18 -4.54 -16.79
CA GLU A 157 1.60 -4.40 -16.42
C GLU A 157 2.42 -3.60 -17.44
N ASN A 158 2.38 -4.00 -18.71
CA ASN A 158 3.15 -3.33 -19.77
C ASN A 158 2.69 -1.89 -19.99
N THR A 159 1.37 -1.63 -19.89
CA THR A 159 0.81 -0.30 -20.07
C THR A 159 1.17 0.60 -18.91
N ILE A 160 0.99 0.12 -17.67
CA ILE A 160 1.33 0.88 -16.46
C ILE A 160 2.83 1.18 -16.40
N ARG A 161 3.68 0.19 -16.70
CA ARG A 161 5.12 0.41 -16.78
C ARG A 161 5.48 1.51 -17.77
N LYS A 162 4.81 1.55 -18.94
CA LYS A 162 5.08 2.57 -19.95
C LYS A 162 4.53 3.94 -19.55
N LEU A 163 3.35 3.99 -18.94
CA LEU A 163 2.78 5.23 -18.44
C LEU A 163 3.60 5.80 -17.28
N SER A 164 4.11 4.97 -16.37
CA SER A 164 4.91 5.45 -15.24
C SER A 164 6.18 6.20 -15.66
N GLU A 165 6.69 5.96 -16.86
CA GLU A 165 7.83 6.72 -17.43
C GLU A 165 7.46 8.19 -17.75
N LEU A 166 6.17 8.54 -17.82
CA LEU A 166 5.67 9.88 -18.16
C LEU A 166 5.38 10.74 -16.93
N TYR A 167 5.47 10.19 -15.74
CA TYR A 167 5.16 10.84 -14.46
C TYR A 167 6.41 10.99 -13.60
N GLU A 168 6.41 11.99 -12.71
CA GLU A 168 7.52 12.21 -11.78
C GLU A 168 7.69 11.06 -10.77
N SER A 169 6.56 10.44 -10.37
CA SER A 169 6.57 9.29 -9.48
C SER A 169 5.43 8.31 -9.80
N PRO A 170 5.57 7.03 -9.39
CA PRO A 170 4.48 6.06 -9.47
C PRO A 170 3.21 6.54 -8.76
N PHE A 171 3.33 7.14 -7.57
CA PHE A 171 2.18 7.65 -6.86
C PHE A 171 1.39 8.68 -7.68
N GLU A 172 2.08 9.60 -8.36
CA GLU A 172 1.43 10.63 -9.18
C GLU A 172 0.58 10.02 -10.30
N LEU A 173 1.08 8.98 -10.97
CA LEU A 173 0.30 8.24 -11.96
C LEU A 173 -1.01 7.71 -11.37
N TYR A 174 -0.93 7.00 -10.23
CA TYR A 174 -2.11 6.43 -9.60
C TYR A 174 -3.05 7.50 -9.02
N GLU A 175 -2.54 8.61 -8.51
CA GLU A 175 -3.33 9.76 -8.06
C GLU A 175 -4.13 10.38 -9.21
N GLN A 176 -3.50 10.58 -10.37
CA GLN A 176 -4.19 11.10 -11.55
C GLN A 176 -5.21 10.11 -12.11
N LEU A 177 -4.88 8.81 -12.14
CA LEU A 177 -5.84 7.78 -12.52
C LEU A 177 -7.04 7.71 -11.58
N GLY A 178 -6.82 7.78 -10.26
CA GLY A 178 -7.91 7.81 -9.27
C GLY A 178 -8.83 9.00 -9.49
N SER A 179 -8.27 10.19 -9.60
CA SER A 179 -9.02 11.41 -9.88
C SER A 179 -9.76 11.38 -11.23
N PHE A 180 -9.17 10.74 -12.23
CA PHE A 180 -9.82 10.55 -13.52
C PHE A 180 -11.02 9.60 -13.41
N TYR A 181 -10.84 8.48 -12.72
CA TYR A 181 -11.91 7.52 -12.48
C TYR A 181 -13.09 8.14 -11.73
N GLN A 182 -12.82 8.91 -10.67
CA GLN A 182 -13.86 9.60 -9.91
C GLN A 182 -14.72 10.52 -10.77
N ARG A 183 -14.10 11.20 -11.74
CA ARG A 183 -14.82 12.12 -12.64
C ARG A 183 -15.59 11.43 -13.77
N HIS A 184 -15.17 10.23 -14.18
CA HIS A 184 -15.70 9.55 -15.38
C HIS A 184 -16.41 8.23 -15.07
N SER A 185 -16.40 7.75 -13.81
CA SER A 185 -17.16 6.58 -13.40
C SER A 185 -18.59 6.99 -13.06
N GLU A 186 -19.52 6.60 -13.89
CA GLU A 186 -20.93 6.65 -13.55
C GLU A 186 -21.23 5.55 -12.53
N ASN A 187 -21.50 5.93 -11.28
CA ASN A 187 -22.16 5.10 -10.24
C ASN A 187 -21.57 3.71 -9.95
N GLY A 188 -20.25 3.59 -9.81
CA GLY A 188 -19.65 2.34 -9.30
C GLY A 188 -19.74 1.15 -10.27
N GLU A 189 -19.90 1.40 -11.56
CA GLU A 189 -19.93 0.35 -12.57
C GLU A 189 -18.60 -0.39 -12.68
N LYS A 190 -18.68 -1.73 -12.71
CA LYS A 190 -17.55 -2.59 -13.02
C LYS A 190 -17.24 -2.51 -14.52
N HIS A 191 -16.21 -1.76 -14.88
CA HIS A 191 -15.78 -1.67 -16.26
C HIS A 191 -15.20 -2.99 -16.78
N SER A 192 -15.50 -3.30 -18.05
CA SER A 192 -14.84 -4.39 -18.76
C SER A 192 -13.34 -4.11 -18.93
N ARG A 193 -12.53 -5.15 -19.19
CA ARG A 193 -11.10 -4.98 -19.46
C ARG A 193 -10.83 -4.02 -20.63
N VAL A 194 -11.63 -4.11 -21.69
CA VAL A 194 -11.52 -3.20 -22.86
C VAL A 194 -11.79 -1.76 -22.43
N LYS A 195 -12.87 -1.52 -21.69
CA LYS A 195 -13.19 -0.19 -21.18
C LYS A 195 -12.09 0.39 -20.30
N ARG A 196 -11.44 -0.43 -19.48
CA ARG A 196 -10.29 -0.01 -18.65
C ARG A 196 -9.09 0.41 -19.49
N TYR A 197 -8.83 -0.24 -20.65
CA TYR A 197 -7.80 0.22 -21.58
C TYR A 197 -8.18 1.54 -22.26
N GLU A 198 -9.45 1.73 -22.63
CA GLU A 198 -9.92 3.01 -23.18
C GLU A 198 -9.77 4.19 -22.19
N LEU A 199 -9.85 3.91 -20.89
CA LEU A 199 -9.66 4.91 -19.85
C LEU A 199 -8.17 5.28 -19.60
N LEU A 200 -7.24 4.45 -20.07
CA LEU A 200 -5.80 4.72 -20.02
C LEU A 200 -5.28 5.51 -21.24
N LEU A 201 -6.08 5.63 -22.31
CA LEU A 201 -5.73 6.34 -23.55
C LEU A 201 -6.23 7.78 -23.54
#